data_0dc00439287cc1effb2fbeabda437650
#
_entry.id   0dc00439287cc1effb2fbeabda437650
#
_cell.length_a   1.000
_cell.length_b   1.000
_cell.length_c   1.000
_cell.angle_alpha   90.00
_cell.angle_beta   90.00
_cell.angle_gamma   90.00
#
_symmetry.space_group_name_H-M   'P 1'
#
loop_
_entity.id
_entity.type
_entity.pdbx_description
1 polymer ?
#
loop_
_entity_poly.entity_id
_entity_poly.type
_entity_poly.pdbx_seq_one_letter_code
_entity_poly.pdbx_strand_id
1 'polypeptide(L)'
;MLRRFARVNSVPLYRVEHDKDDGKMEVLPNTHTPANRAESTPAAIIHPHLEYQYLNLIYDILNESHEHNSRNGRTFSIFGAGMVFSLEQGLIPILTTKQMAWKTCLKELLWFIQGKTDNRLLNAAGVRIWDDNASRDFMESRGLSHYAEGDLGPVYGHQWRHFNAEYEGHDADYSGKGVDQLAEIIRCLKHPTERFSRRLIMSAWNPCQLDEMALPPCHILCQFNVDNMNRLSCALYQRSGDVGLGVPFNIASYSFLTHLLAKHCGLVTHEFVYYLGNAHIYDDHVDTLKTQLMRRPLAFPRVEISVLRDDIDDYTFEDFRVLNYQSYEPIKMKMRK
;
A
#
# COMPACT_ATOMS: atom_id res chain seq x y z
N MET A 1 19.22 -13.60 7.31
CA MET A 1 18.23 -13.48 6.21
C MET A 1 16.96 -14.31 6.46
N LEU A 2 17.07 -15.59 6.77
CA LEU A 2 15.90 -16.47 7.05
C LEU A 2 15.01 -16.03 8.24
N ARG A 3 15.56 -15.33 9.25
CA ARG A 3 14.77 -14.84 10.41
C ARG A 3 13.75 -13.73 10.09
N ARG A 4 13.97 -12.90 9.04
CA ARG A 4 13.06 -11.81 8.67
C ARG A 4 11.81 -12.31 7.93
N PHE A 5 11.91 -13.37 7.13
CA PHE A 5 10.76 -13.95 6.43
C PHE A 5 9.97 -14.97 7.27
N ALA A 6 10.59 -15.66 8.23
CA ALA A 6 9.90 -16.56 9.16
C ALA A 6 8.95 -15.82 10.13
N ARG A 7 9.11 -14.49 10.30
CA ARG A 7 8.24 -13.65 11.15
C ARG A 7 6.86 -13.35 10.55
N VAL A 8 6.61 -13.66 9.28
CA VAL A 8 5.29 -13.45 8.66
C VAL A 8 4.20 -14.32 9.31
N ASN A 9 4.57 -15.45 9.93
CA ASN A 9 3.65 -16.37 10.58
C ASN A 9 3.81 -16.50 12.10
N SER A 10 4.77 -15.81 12.71
CA SER A 10 4.95 -15.82 14.16
C SER A 10 5.16 -14.39 14.66
N VAL A 11 4.05 -13.73 15.02
CA VAL A 11 4.10 -12.45 15.72
C VAL A 11 4.62 -12.71 17.14
N PRO A 12 5.78 -12.19 17.55
CA PRO A 12 6.18 -12.28 18.95
C PRO A 12 5.17 -11.51 19.79
N LEU A 13 4.61 -12.15 20.81
CA LEU A 13 3.81 -11.49 21.83
C LEU A 13 4.74 -10.64 22.70
N TYR A 14 4.86 -9.35 22.40
CA TYR A 14 5.50 -8.41 23.31
C TYR A 14 4.47 -7.95 24.33
N ARG A 15 4.74 -8.19 25.62
CA ARG A 15 4.00 -7.60 26.71
C ARG A 15 4.73 -6.33 27.13
N VAL A 16 4.12 -5.17 26.90
CA VAL A 16 4.63 -3.90 27.44
C VAL A 16 4.12 -3.78 28.87
N GLU A 17 4.97 -3.95 29.85
CA GLU A 17 4.69 -3.57 31.24
C GLU A 17 5.23 -2.16 31.46
N HIS A 18 4.37 -1.27 31.95
CA HIS A 18 4.78 0.06 32.38
C HIS A 18 5.36 -0.05 33.76
N ASP A 19 6.65 0.09 33.92
CA ASP A 19 7.24 0.42 35.21
C ASP A 19 7.07 1.92 35.49
N LYS A 20 6.59 2.25 36.66
CA LYS A 20 6.14 3.60 36.97
C LYS A 20 7.27 4.57 37.34
N ASP A 21 8.53 4.11 37.46
CA ASP A 21 9.55 4.94 38.10
C ASP A 21 10.73 5.40 37.20
N ASP A 22 11.05 4.81 36.04
CA ASP A 22 12.32 5.17 35.36
C ASP A 22 12.25 5.49 33.87
N GLY A 23 11.10 5.54 33.24
CA GLY A 23 11.00 5.94 31.81
C GLY A 23 11.80 5.09 30.82
N LYS A 24 12.30 3.93 31.22
CA LYS A 24 13.01 2.96 30.37
C LYS A 24 12.05 1.86 29.93
N MET A 25 12.08 1.58 28.66
CA MET A 25 11.32 0.50 28.04
C MET A 25 12.18 -0.77 28.06
N GLU A 26 11.87 -1.73 28.92
CA GLU A 26 12.46 -3.07 28.86
C GLU A 26 11.55 -4.01 28.09
N VAL A 27 12.13 -4.69 27.10
CA VAL A 27 11.47 -5.75 26.34
C VAL A 27 11.91 -7.08 26.91
N LEU A 28 11.04 -7.75 27.67
CA LEU A 28 11.34 -9.06 28.25
C LEU A 28 10.98 -10.18 27.26
N PRO A 29 11.91 -11.13 26.99
CA PRO A 29 11.59 -12.33 26.23
C PRO A 29 10.70 -13.27 27.03
N ASN A 30 9.63 -13.78 26.42
CA ASN A 30 8.70 -14.71 27.03
C ASN A 30 9.36 -16.11 27.18
N THR A 31 9.95 -16.41 28.34
CA THR A 31 10.47 -17.74 28.67
C THR A 31 9.33 -18.60 29.22
N HIS A 32 8.73 -19.45 28.39
CA HIS A 32 7.86 -20.53 28.89
C HIS A 32 8.69 -21.79 29.14
N THR A 33 8.87 -22.13 30.40
CA THR A 33 9.21 -23.49 30.86
C THR A 33 7.90 -24.28 31.04
N PRO A 34 7.79 -25.52 30.55
CA PRO A 34 6.55 -26.29 30.71
C PRO A 34 6.49 -26.93 32.11
N ALA A 35 5.52 -26.52 32.91
CA ALA A 35 5.16 -27.22 34.12
C ALA A 35 3.67 -27.55 34.13
N ASN A 36 3.40 -28.87 34.23
CA ASN A 36 2.17 -29.55 34.70
C ASN A 36 0.85 -29.27 33.98
N ARG A 37 0.39 -30.31 33.24
CA ARG A 37 -0.98 -30.47 32.75
C ARG A 37 -2.00 -30.47 33.89
N ALA A 38 -2.85 -29.46 33.92
CA ALA A 38 -4.22 -29.53 34.39
C ALA A 38 -5.09 -29.22 33.18
N GLU A 39 -6.13 -30.01 32.93
CA GLU A 39 -7.07 -29.84 31.83
C GLU A 39 -7.72 -28.45 31.89
N SER A 40 -7.23 -27.52 31.10
CA SER A 40 -7.82 -26.19 30.93
C SER A 40 -8.46 -26.15 29.55
N THR A 41 -9.71 -25.73 29.49
CA THR A 41 -10.40 -25.28 28.28
C THR A 41 -9.42 -24.56 27.37
N PRO A 42 -9.36 -24.87 26.04
CA PRO A 42 -8.42 -24.21 25.18
C PRO A 42 -8.65 -22.72 25.23
N ALA A 43 -7.67 -21.96 25.74
CA ALA A 43 -7.68 -20.52 25.69
C ALA A 43 -7.87 -20.13 24.21
N ALA A 44 -8.88 -19.28 23.94
CA ALA A 44 -9.09 -18.75 22.60
C ALA A 44 -7.75 -18.21 22.09
N ILE A 45 -7.26 -18.73 20.97
CA ILE A 45 -6.07 -18.21 20.30
C ILE A 45 -6.43 -16.80 19.84
N ILE A 46 -6.06 -15.80 20.64
CA ILE A 46 -6.23 -14.40 20.24
C ILE A 46 -5.15 -14.13 19.17
N HIS A 47 -5.57 -14.15 17.89
CA HIS A 47 -4.70 -13.68 16.83
C HIS A 47 -4.43 -12.20 17.04
N PRO A 48 -3.16 -11.76 17.12
CA PRO A 48 -2.84 -10.36 17.28
C PRO A 48 -3.39 -9.57 16.09
N HIS A 49 -3.85 -8.34 16.31
CA HIS A 49 -4.38 -7.48 15.28
C HIS A 49 -3.34 -7.26 14.17
N LEU A 50 -3.75 -7.40 12.87
CA LEU A 50 -2.81 -7.39 11.75
C LEU A 50 -2.07 -6.06 11.56
N GLU A 51 -2.57 -4.95 12.10
CA GLU A 51 -1.88 -3.66 12.11
C GLU A 51 -0.57 -3.69 12.92
N TYR A 52 -0.40 -4.64 13.84
CA TYR A 52 0.86 -4.79 14.55
C TYR A 52 2.04 -5.12 13.62
N GLN A 53 1.81 -5.69 12.45
CA GLN A 53 2.87 -5.91 11.47
C GLN A 53 3.48 -4.58 11.01
N TYR A 54 2.64 -3.56 10.82
CA TYR A 54 3.09 -2.20 10.48
C TYR A 54 3.77 -1.52 11.68
N LEU A 55 3.21 -1.64 12.89
CA LEU A 55 3.84 -1.09 14.10
C LEU A 55 5.19 -1.76 14.39
N ASN A 56 5.29 -3.07 14.20
CA ASN A 56 6.57 -3.80 14.33
C ASN A 56 7.60 -3.32 13.30
N LEU A 57 7.18 -3.03 12.05
CA LEU A 57 8.07 -2.45 11.05
C LEU A 57 8.64 -1.10 11.51
N ILE A 58 7.81 -0.21 12.09
CA ILE A 58 8.29 1.05 12.67
C ILE A 58 9.30 0.75 13.80
N TYR A 59 8.96 -0.15 14.71
CA TYR A 59 9.82 -0.51 15.83
C TYR A 59 11.17 -1.05 15.37
N ASP A 60 11.17 -1.99 14.42
CA ASP A 60 12.38 -2.59 13.87
C ASP A 60 13.28 -1.53 13.22
N ILE A 61 12.70 -0.60 12.43
CA ILE A 61 13.47 0.49 11.81
C ILE A 61 14.08 1.40 12.88
N LEU A 62 13.31 1.80 13.90
CA LEU A 62 13.80 2.73 14.92
C LEU A 62 14.87 2.12 15.85
N ASN A 63 14.94 0.78 15.98
CA ASN A 63 15.86 0.12 16.90
C ASN A 63 16.99 -0.66 16.22
N GLU A 64 16.79 -1.19 15.00
CA GLU A 64 17.74 -2.08 14.33
C GLU A 64 18.41 -1.45 13.11
N SER A 65 17.97 -0.26 12.67
CA SER A 65 18.49 0.39 11.47
C SER A 65 19.72 1.25 11.73
N HIS A 66 20.41 1.54 10.62
CA HIS A 66 21.45 2.55 10.59
C HIS A 66 20.92 3.81 9.91
N GLU A 67 21.45 4.95 10.37
CA GLU A 67 21.18 6.24 9.75
C GLU A 67 21.85 6.33 8.38
N HIS A 68 21.11 6.82 7.39
CA HIS A 68 21.60 7.08 6.04
C HIS A 68 21.20 8.46 5.55
N ASN A 69 22.11 9.14 4.87
CA ASN A 69 21.77 10.34 4.13
C ASN A 69 21.22 9.94 2.76
N SER A 70 19.93 10.17 2.54
CA SER A 70 19.27 9.99 1.27
C SER A 70 19.23 11.31 0.48
N ARG A 71 18.79 11.23 -0.79
CA ARG A 71 18.57 12.43 -1.62
C ARG A 71 17.62 13.44 -0.94
N ASN A 72 16.63 12.96 -0.21
CA ASN A 72 15.55 13.76 0.37
C ASN A 72 15.75 14.05 1.86
N GLY A 73 16.94 13.82 2.40
CA GLY A 73 17.29 14.04 3.80
C GLY A 73 17.74 12.77 4.53
N ARG A 74 17.91 12.91 5.82
CA ARG A 74 18.36 11.84 6.70
C ARG A 74 17.23 10.83 6.96
N THR A 75 17.54 9.55 6.84
CA THR A 75 16.59 8.45 7.02
C THR A 75 17.18 7.32 7.85
N PHE A 76 16.29 6.59 8.53
CA PHE A 76 16.56 5.29 9.13
C PHE A 76 15.90 4.22 8.27
N SER A 77 16.59 3.15 7.91
CA SER A 77 16.02 2.17 6.97
C SER A 77 16.45 0.74 7.23
N ILE A 78 15.58 -0.19 6.83
CA ILE A 78 15.89 -1.61 6.69
C ILE A 78 15.62 -2.04 5.25
N PHE A 79 16.32 -3.08 4.79
CA PHE A 79 16.09 -3.66 3.47
C PHE A 79 15.41 -5.03 3.59
N GLY A 80 14.29 -5.17 2.89
CA GLY A 80 13.49 -6.39 2.87
C GLY A 80 12.56 -6.51 4.08
N ALA A 81 11.29 -6.12 3.91
CA ALA A 81 10.22 -6.31 4.88
C ALA A 81 8.98 -6.89 4.17
N GLY A 82 8.12 -7.58 4.93
CA GLY A 82 6.90 -8.13 4.41
C GLY A 82 5.77 -8.08 5.43
N MET A 83 4.54 -7.86 4.93
CA MET A 83 3.31 -7.85 5.72
C MET A 83 2.21 -8.59 4.97
N VAL A 84 1.27 -9.20 5.69
CA VAL A 84 0.11 -9.89 5.11
C VAL A 84 -1.16 -9.43 5.83
N PHE A 85 -2.15 -8.99 5.07
CA PHE A 85 -3.42 -8.52 5.59
C PHE A 85 -4.56 -9.35 5.02
N SER A 86 -5.44 -9.84 5.90
CA SER A 86 -6.69 -10.47 5.45
C SER A 86 -7.64 -9.41 4.88
N LEU A 87 -8.25 -9.72 3.74
CA LEU A 87 -9.30 -8.95 3.10
C LEU A 87 -10.65 -9.67 3.16
N GLU A 88 -10.70 -10.80 3.84
CA GLU A 88 -11.91 -11.62 3.92
C GLU A 88 -13.08 -10.85 4.54
N GLN A 89 -14.28 -11.17 4.12
CA GLN A 89 -15.52 -10.56 4.62
C GLN A 89 -15.56 -9.03 4.47
N GLY A 90 -14.86 -8.47 3.46
CA GLY A 90 -14.81 -7.03 3.22
C GLY A 90 -13.84 -6.27 4.13
N LEU A 91 -13.02 -6.92 4.95
CA LEU A 91 -12.00 -6.24 5.74
C LEU A 91 -11.05 -5.44 4.84
N ILE A 92 -10.74 -4.22 5.26
CA ILE A 92 -9.77 -3.37 4.59
C ILE A 92 -8.78 -2.79 5.62
N PRO A 93 -7.46 -3.01 5.45
CA PRO A 93 -6.43 -2.58 6.39
C PRO A 93 -6.12 -1.09 6.27
N ILE A 94 -7.11 -0.25 6.56
CA ILE A 94 -6.91 1.18 6.78
C ILE A 94 -6.46 1.33 8.23
N LEU A 95 -5.25 1.88 8.44
CA LEU A 95 -4.69 1.99 9.79
C LEU A 95 -5.63 2.70 10.75
N THR A 96 -5.63 2.23 11.99
CA THR A 96 -6.47 2.74 13.07
C THR A 96 -5.68 3.49 14.14
N THR A 97 -4.38 3.21 14.27
CA THR A 97 -3.49 3.91 15.22
C THR A 97 -3.21 5.36 14.84
N LYS A 98 -3.59 5.77 13.63
CA LYS A 98 -3.72 7.17 13.19
C LYS A 98 -4.83 7.28 12.16
N GLN A 99 -5.45 8.46 12.07
CA GLN A 99 -6.43 8.72 11.02
C GLN A 99 -5.77 8.74 9.64
N MET A 100 -6.34 7.99 8.70
CA MET A 100 -5.87 7.90 7.33
C MET A 100 -6.77 8.67 6.36
N ALA A 101 -6.15 9.34 5.39
CA ALA A 101 -6.85 10.02 4.28
C ALA A 101 -7.27 8.99 3.20
N TRP A 102 -8.00 7.94 3.58
CA TRP A 102 -8.39 6.84 2.68
C TRP A 102 -9.22 7.31 1.46
N LYS A 103 -9.95 8.41 1.59
CA LYS A 103 -10.71 9.00 0.47
C LYS A 103 -9.76 9.50 -0.63
N THR A 104 -8.67 10.14 -0.24
CA THR A 104 -7.60 10.57 -1.15
C THR A 104 -6.96 9.36 -1.84
N CYS A 105 -6.66 8.33 -1.08
CA CYS A 105 -6.10 7.06 -1.57
C CYS A 105 -7.00 6.41 -2.63
N LEU A 106 -8.30 6.30 -2.37
CA LEU A 106 -9.24 5.70 -3.32
C LEU A 106 -9.39 6.54 -4.60
N LYS A 107 -9.44 7.86 -4.50
CA LYS A 107 -9.52 8.75 -5.68
C LYS A 107 -8.28 8.65 -6.55
N GLU A 108 -7.09 8.58 -5.96
CA GLU A 108 -5.84 8.35 -6.69
C GLU A 108 -5.85 6.99 -7.39
N LEU A 109 -6.27 5.92 -6.70
CA LEU A 109 -6.37 4.60 -7.30
C LEU A 109 -7.29 4.57 -8.52
N LEU A 110 -8.47 5.18 -8.44
CA LEU A 110 -9.42 5.26 -9.56
C LEU A 110 -8.82 6.06 -10.73
N TRP A 111 -8.05 7.10 -10.44
CA TRP A 111 -7.32 7.87 -11.45
C TRP A 111 -6.23 7.02 -12.14
N PHE A 112 -5.49 6.16 -11.41
CA PHE A 112 -4.57 5.20 -12.01
C PHE A 112 -5.29 4.17 -12.89
N ILE A 113 -6.41 3.62 -12.42
CA ILE A 113 -7.22 2.63 -13.15
C ILE A 113 -7.65 3.20 -14.50
N GLN A 114 -8.06 4.47 -14.54
CA GLN A 114 -8.46 5.17 -15.77
C GLN A 114 -7.28 5.56 -16.69
N GLY A 115 -6.06 5.16 -16.39
CA GLY A 115 -4.88 5.49 -17.20
C GLY A 115 -4.47 6.96 -17.16
N LYS A 116 -5.00 7.74 -16.24
CA LYS A 116 -4.79 9.19 -16.18
C LYS A 116 -3.42 9.54 -15.61
N THR A 117 -2.86 10.67 -16.11
CA THR A 117 -1.55 11.20 -15.72
C THR A 117 -1.58 12.72 -15.44
N ASP A 118 -2.73 13.35 -15.62
CA ASP A 118 -2.95 14.78 -15.36
C ASP A 118 -3.33 15.03 -13.89
N ASN A 119 -2.44 15.66 -13.12
CA ASN A 119 -2.67 16.04 -11.72
C ASN A 119 -3.82 17.03 -11.53
N ARG A 120 -4.19 17.83 -12.55
CA ARG A 120 -5.30 18.76 -12.47
C ARG A 120 -6.63 18.04 -12.23
N LEU A 121 -6.78 16.81 -12.74
CA LEU A 121 -7.96 15.98 -12.49
C LEU A 121 -8.03 15.55 -11.01
N LEU A 122 -6.89 15.20 -10.40
CA LEU A 122 -6.80 14.93 -8.97
C LEU A 122 -7.12 16.18 -8.14
N ASN A 123 -6.60 17.34 -8.53
CA ASN A 123 -6.87 18.62 -7.86
C ASN A 123 -8.36 18.98 -7.91
N ALA A 124 -9.02 18.78 -9.05
CA ALA A 124 -10.46 18.96 -9.19
C ALA A 124 -11.27 18.03 -8.27
N ALA A 125 -10.73 16.83 -8.00
CA ALA A 125 -11.29 15.88 -7.04
C ALA A 125 -10.89 16.16 -5.58
N GLY A 126 -10.15 17.24 -5.31
CA GLY A 126 -9.68 17.64 -3.96
C GLY A 126 -8.47 16.84 -3.46
N VAL A 127 -7.70 16.22 -4.35
CA VAL A 127 -6.47 15.46 -4.05
C VAL A 127 -5.26 16.26 -4.49
N ARG A 128 -4.31 16.51 -3.57
CA ARG A 128 -3.17 17.39 -3.78
C ARG A 128 -1.81 16.73 -3.53
N ILE A 129 -1.77 15.41 -3.47
CA ILE A 129 -0.56 14.67 -3.11
C ILE A 129 0.51 14.68 -4.20
N TRP A 130 0.16 15.07 -5.43
CA TRP A 130 1.07 15.17 -6.57
C TRP A 130 1.47 16.61 -6.91
N ASP A 131 0.92 17.63 -6.21
CA ASP A 131 1.14 19.05 -6.56
C ASP A 131 2.62 19.43 -6.61
N ASP A 132 3.39 18.96 -5.65
CA ASP A 132 4.82 19.22 -5.58
C ASP A 132 5.58 18.62 -6.78
N ASN A 133 5.22 17.39 -7.19
CA ASN A 133 5.83 16.68 -8.31
C ASN A 133 5.33 17.17 -9.68
N ALA A 134 4.16 17.83 -9.71
CA ALA A 134 3.59 18.44 -10.90
C ALA A 134 3.97 19.92 -11.06
N SER A 135 4.67 20.50 -10.06
CA SER A 135 5.08 21.91 -10.11
C SER A 135 6.06 22.15 -11.25
N ARG A 136 5.99 23.34 -11.88
CA ARG A 136 6.89 23.71 -12.99
C ARG A 136 8.35 23.56 -12.59
N ASP A 137 8.74 24.09 -11.42
CA ASP A 137 10.12 24.03 -10.93
C ASP A 137 10.62 22.57 -10.78
N PHE A 138 9.75 21.68 -10.28
CA PHE A 138 10.11 20.28 -10.13
C PHE A 138 10.27 19.60 -11.50
N MET A 139 9.33 19.82 -12.41
CA MET A 139 9.38 19.25 -13.77
C MET A 139 10.60 19.75 -14.55
N GLU A 140 10.96 21.04 -14.43
CA GLU A 140 12.19 21.59 -15.01
C GLU A 140 13.44 20.95 -14.44
N SER A 141 13.48 20.72 -13.11
CA SER A 141 14.60 20.03 -12.45
C SER A 141 14.78 18.58 -12.94
N ARG A 142 13.71 17.98 -13.48
CA ARG A 142 13.70 16.65 -14.08
C ARG A 142 14.01 16.65 -15.59
N GLY A 143 14.16 17.83 -16.21
CA GLY A 143 14.29 17.94 -17.67
C GLY A 143 12.98 17.78 -18.44
N LEU A 144 11.84 17.85 -17.77
CA LEU A 144 10.49 17.59 -18.31
C LEU A 144 9.71 18.90 -18.57
N SER A 145 10.41 19.99 -18.82
CA SER A 145 9.80 21.31 -19.08
C SER A 145 8.91 21.35 -20.35
N HIS A 146 9.03 20.36 -21.23
CA HIS A 146 8.24 20.21 -22.44
C HIS A 146 6.82 19.70 -22.19
N TYR A 147 6.55 19.11 -21.02
CA TYR A 147 5.19 18.68 -20.65
C TYR A 147 4.30 19.87 -20.28
N ALA A 148 3.02 19.71 -20.53
CA ALA A 148 2.00 20.65 -20.07
C ALA A 148 1.99 20.73 -18.55
N GLU A 149 1.51 21.85 -17.99
CA GLU A 149 1.35 21.98 -16.54
C GLU A 149 0.38 20.94 -16.00
N GLY A 150 0.79 20.24 -14.95
CA GLY A 150 0.01 19.15 -14.34
C GLY A 150 0.25 17.78 -14.97
N ASP A 151 0.89 17.70 -16.12
CA ASP A 151 1.21 16.44 -16.78
C ASP A 151 2.42 15.79 -16.09
N LEU A 152 2.21 14.59 -15.53
CA LEU A 152 3.24 13.85 -14.78
C LEU A 152 4.07 12.90 -15.65
N GLY A 153 3.81 12.87 -16.96
CA GLY A 153 4.43 11.89 -17.86
C GLY A 153 3.82 10.49 -17.71
N PRO A 154 4.47 9.45 -18.27
CA PRO A 154 3.94 8.09 -18.33
C PRO A 154 4.00 7.34 -16.98
N VAL A 155 3.47 7.97 -15.91
CA VAL A 155 3.42 7.40 -14.55
C VAL A 155 2.39 6.26 -14.46
N TYR A 156 2.23 5.68 -13.30
CA TYR A 156 1.41 4.50 -12.95
C TYR A 156 0.23 4.19 -13.86
N GLY A 157 -0.70 5.14 -14.06
CA GLY A 157 -1.90 4.93 -14.88
C GLY A 157 -1.58 4.62 -16.33
N HIS A 158 -0.64 5.36 -16.93
CA HIS A 158 -0.18 5.09 -18.29
C HIS A 158 0.44 3.70 -18.41
N GLN A 159 1.32 3.31 -17.48
CA GLN A 159 1.94 1.99 -17.51
C GLN A 159 0.93 0.86 -17.29
N TRP A 160 -0.09 1.04 -16.49
CA TRP A 160 -1.12 0.02 -16.25
C TRP A 160 -2.00 -0.21 -17.48
N ARG A 161 -2.31 0.84 -18.24
CA ARG A 161 -3.26 0.81 -19.35
C ARG A 161 -2.62 0.84 -20.75
N HIS A 162 -1.39 1.36 -20.86
CA HIS A 162 -0.71 1.60 -22.14
C HIS A 162 0.79 1.29 -22.03
N PHE A 163 1.15 0.17 -21.36
CA PHE A 163 2.54 -0.17 -21.07
C PHE A 163 3.40 -0.10 -22.34
N ASN A 164 4.49 0.67 -22.26
CA ASN A 164 5.45 0.87 -23.33
C ASN A 164 4.88 1.54 -24.61
N ALA A 165 3.70 2.17 -24.56
CA ALA A 165 3.33 3.12 -25.60
C ALA A 165 4.23 4.37 -25.50
N GLU A 166 4.63 4.94 -26.64
CA GLU A 166 5.30 6.24 -26.65
C GLU A 166 4.40 7.28 -26.02
N TYR A 167 4.96 8.08 -25.10
CA TYR A 167 4.16 9.05 -24.37
C TYR A 167 4.05 10.36 -25.16
N GLU A 168 2.82 10.72 -25.56
CA GLU A 168 2.48 11.88 -26.38
C GLU A 168 1.75 12.98 -25.57
N GLY A 169 1.65 12.82 -24.22
CA GLY A 169 0.97 13.75 -23.32
C GLY A 169 -0.29 13.15 -22.69
N HIS A 170 -0.78 13.81 -21.63
CA HIS A 170 -1.89 13.31 -20.80
C HIS A 170 -3.25 13.24 -21.50
N ASP A 171 -3.44 13.96 -22.61
CA ASP A 171 -4.67 14.07 -23.39
C ASP A 171 -4.62 13.35 -24.74
N ALA A 172 -3.50 12.67 -25.05
CA ALA A 172 -3.34 11.92 -26.28
C ALA A 172 -4.24 10.66 -26.30
N ASP A 173 -4.60 10.24 -27.50
CA ASP A 173 -5.32 8.97 -27.73
C ASP A 173 -4.33 7.80 -27.76
N TYR A 174 -4.41 6.95 -26.76
CA TYR A 174 -3.61 5.73 -26.64
C TYR A 174 -4.38 4.46 -27.05
N SER A 175 -5.55 4.58 -27.68
CA SER A 175 -6.34 3.43 -28.13
C SER A 175 -5.51 2.52 -29.06
N GLY A 176 -5.34 1.26 -28.64
CA GLY A 176 -4.54 0.27 -29.38
C GLY A 176 -3.02 0.46 -29.31
N LYS A 177 -2.51 1.41 -28.52
CA LYS A 177 -1.09 1.62 -28.30
C LYS A 177 -0.64 0.95 -26.99
N GLY A 178 0.54 0.32 -27.02
CA GLY A 178 1.11 -0.37 -25.87
C GLY A 178 0.32 -1.60 -25.42
N VAL A 179 0.49 -1.98 -24.15
CA VAL A 179 -0.21 -3.14 -23.55
C VAL A 179 -1.12 -2.66 -22.41
N ASP A 180 -2.41 -2.92 -22.53
CA ASP A 180 -3.35 -2.73 -21.43
C ASP A 180 -3.27 -3.92 -20.45
N GLN A 181 -2.38 -3.81 -19.46
CA GLN A 181 -2.12 -4.86 -18.48
C GLN A 181 -3.33 -5.10 -17.59
N LEU A 182 -4.06 -4.04 -17.23
CA LEU A 182 -5.24 -4.15 -16.37
C LEU A 182 -6.39 -4.87 -17.08
N ALA A 183 -6.68 -4.51 -18.33
CA ALA A 183 -7.71 -5.19 -19.11
C ALA A 183 -7.39 -6.67 -19.34
N GLU A 184 -6.12 -7.01 -19.59
CA GLU A 184 -5.71 -8.42 -19.74
C GLU A 184 -5.86 -9.21 -18.45
N ILE A 185 -5.52 -8.62 -17.29
CA ILE A 185 -5.73 -9.24 -15.98
C ILE A 185 -7.23 -9.47 -15.75
N ILE A 186 -8.08 -8.47 -16.00
CA ILE A 186 -9.54 -8.59 -15.85
C ILE A 186 -10.08 -9.68 -16.76
N ARG A 187 -9.65 -9.72 -18.01
CA ARG A 187 -10.03 -10.78 -18.96
C ARG A 187 -9.70 -12.16 -18.41
N CYS A 188 -8.48 -12.35 -17.93
CA CYS A 188 -8.05 -13.61 -17.32
C CYS A 188 -8.84 -13.95 -16.05
N LEU A 189 -9.04 -12.98 -15.14
CA LEU A 189 -9.77 -13.20 -13.89
C LEU A 189 -11.24 -13.61 -14.13
N LYS A 190 -11.88 -13.12 -15.19
CA LYS A 190 -13.23 -13.50 -15.61
C LYS A 190 -13.27 -14.89 -16.28
N HIS A 191 -12.15 -15.36 -16.84
CA HIS A 191 -12.09 -16.64 -17.55
C HIS A 191 -12.00 -17.84 -16.57
N PRO A 192 -12.77 -18.93 -16.76
CA PRO A 192 -12.88 -20.01 -15.78
C PRO A 192 -11.57 -20.78 -15.50
N THR A 193 -10.64 -20.82 -16.44
CA THR A 193 -9.36 -21.52 -16.30
C THR A 193 -8.16 -20.58 -16.25
N GLU A 194 -8.17 -19.46 -17.00
CA GLU A 194 -7.04 -18.52 -17.04
C GLU A 194 -6.91 -17.72 -15.75
N ARG A 195 -7.97 -17.63 -14.92
CA ARG A 195 -7.91 -16.99 -13.59
C ARG A 195 -6.87 -17.61 -12.65
N PHE A 196 -6.47 -18.86 -12.89
CA PHE A 196 -5.43 -19.55 -12.13
C PHE A 196 -4.03 -19.37 -12.70
N SER A 197 -3.86 -18.48 -13.69
CA SER A 197 -2.56 -18.19 -14.29
C SER A 197 -1.61 -17.56 -13.27
N ARG A 198 -0.35 -18.00 -13.29
CA ARG A 198 0.75 -17.40 -12.51
C ARG A 198 1.37 -16.17 -13.18
N ARG A 199 0.78 -15.70 -14.29
CA ARG A 199 1.23 -14.57 -15.10
C ARG A 199 0.36 -13.33 -14.94
N LEU A 200 -0.52 -13.30 -13.93
CA LEU A 200 -1.36 -12.14 -13.63
C LEU A 200 -0.52 -11.08 -12.92
N ILE A 201 0.36 -10.43 -13.67
CA ILE A 201 1.33 -9.44 -13.19
C ILE A 201 1.05 -8.12 -13.89
N MET A 202 1.03 -7.03 -13.11
CA MET A 202 0.93 -5.66 -13.57
C MET A 202 2.14 -4.87 -13.09
N SER A 203 2.93 -4.32 -14.01
CA SER A 203 4.14 -3.55 -13.73
C SER A 203 3.96 -2.08 -14.07
N ALA A 204 4.34 -1.20 -13.14
CA ALA A 204 4.49 0.22 -13.42
C ALA A 204 5.95 0.59 -13.75
N TRP A 205 6.90 -0.34 -13.53
CA TRP A 205 8.32 -0.12 -13.79
C TRP A 205 8.66 -0.41 -15.24
N ASN A 206 8.91 0.65 -16.00
CA ASN A 206 9.37 0.57 -17.38
C ASN A 206 10.72 1.29 -17.50
N PRO A 207 11.85 0.54 -17.58
CA PRO A 207 13.18 1.14 -17.65
C PRO A 207 13.38 2.06 -18.85
N CYS A 208 12.63 1.87 -19.94
CA CYS A 208 12.74 2.70 -21.14
C CYS A 208 12.14 4.10 -20.99
N GLN A 209 11.26 4.30 -19.98
CA GLN A 209 10.50 5.54 -19.79
C GLN A 209 10.69 6.19 -18.43
N LEU A 210 11.65 5.74 -17.59
CA LEU A 210 11.85 6.30 -16.25
C LEU A 210 12.22 7.78 -16.25
N ASP A 211 12.97 8.21 -17.27
CA ASP A 211 13.40 9.60 -17.40
C ASP A 211 12.29 10.52 -17.94
N GLU A 212 11.23 9.94 -18.49
CA GLU A 212 10.03 10.63 -18.95
C GLU A 212 9.00 10.84 -17.82
N MET A 213 9.19 10.22 -16.65
CA MET A 213 8.27 10.30 -15.52
C MET A 213 8.67 11.42 -14.56
N ALA A 214 7.70 12.18 -14.07
CA ALA A 214 7.91 13.13 -12.98
C ALA A 214 8.55 12.42 -11.78
N LEU A 215 8.07 11.23 -11.43
CA LEU A 215 8.61 10.41 -10.35
C LEU A 215 8.63 8.93 -10.76
N PRO A 216 9.80 8.25 -10.77
CA PRO A 216 9.88 6.81 -10.98
C PRO A 216 9.06 6.03 -9.96
N PRO A 217 8.28 5.01 -10.37
CA PRO A 217 7.36 4.29 -9.49
C PRO A 217 8.02 3.69 -8.25
N CYS A 218 7.43 3.90 -7.08
CA CYS A 218 7.84 3.26 -5.83
C CYS A 218 7.24 1.86 -5.71
N HIS A 219 5.93 1.71 -5.92
CA HIS A 219 5.25 0.41 -6.03
C HIS A 219 5.35 -0.05 -7.50
N ILE A 220 6.28 -0.99 -7.74
CA ILE A 220 6.76 -1.28 -9.09
C ILE A 220 6.00 -2.39 -9.80
N LEU A 221 5.50 -3.38 -9.06
CA LEU A 221 4.67 -4.44 -9.63
C LEU A 221 3.72 -5.02 -8.59
N CYS A 222 2.56 -5.49 -9.07
CA CYS A 222 1.72 -6.37 -8.31
C CYS A 222 1.40 -7.64 -9.08
N GLN A 223 1.12 -8.72 -8.35
CA GLN A 223 0.71 -10.01 -8.90
C GLN A 223 -0.58 -10.44 -8.24
N PHE A 224 -1.51 -10.96 -9.03
CA PHE A 224 -2.76 -11.51 -8.56
C PHE A 224 -2.72 -13.03 -8.58
N ASN A 225 -3.43 -13.64 -7.63
CA ASN A 225 -3.57 -15.09 -7.54
C ASN A 225 -5.00 -15.43 -7.14
N VAL A 226 -5.57 -16.44 -7.80
CA VAL A 226 -6.88 -16.99 -7.46
C VAL A 226 -6.68 -18.42 -6.98
N ASP A 227 -7.27 -18.78 -5.86
CA ASP A 227 -7.25 -20.14 -5.33
C ASP A 227 -8.45 -20.98 -5.82
N ASN A 228 -8.46 -22.25 -5.45
CA ASN A 228 -9.53 -23.21 -5.83
C ASN A 228 -10.90 -22.90 -5.21
N MET A 229 -10.99 -21.95 -4.27
CA MET A 229 -12.23 -21.43 -3.71
C MET A 229 -12.67 -20.11 -4.38
N ASN A 230 -12.05 -19.73 -5.51
CA ASN A 230 -12.27 -18.47 -6.23
C ASN A 230 -11.97 -17.23 -5.36
N ARG A 231 -10.98 -17.32 -4.47
CA ARG A 231 -10.56 -16.20 -3.63
C ARG A 231 -9.36 -15.52 -4.27
N LEU A 232 -9.46 -14.19 -4.39
CA LEU A 232 -8.44 -13.33 -5.01
C LEU A 232 -7.49 -12.78 -3.95
N SER A 233 -6.21 -13.00 -4.16
CA SER A 233 -5.10 -12.37 -3.43
C SER A 233 -4.32 -11.42 -4.34
N CYS A 234 -3.74 -10.38 -3.75
CA CYS A 234 -2.80 -9.47 -4.42
C CYS A 234 -1.48 -9.43 -3.66
N ALA A 235 -0.37 -9.58 -4.36
CA ALA A 235 0.97 -9.36 -3.83
C ALA A 235 1.58 -8.12 -4.48
N LEU A 236 2.05 -7.15 -3.67
CA LEU A 236 2.73 -5.94 -4.12
C LEU A 236 4.22 -6.02 -3.77
N TYR A 237 5.09 -5.70 -4.73
CA TYR A 237 6.48 -5.35 -4.45
C TYR A 237 6.70 -3.84 -4.62
N GLN A 238 7.15 -3.19 -3.55
CA GLN A 238 7.50 -1.78 -3.51
C GLN A 238 9.00 -1.62 -3.23
N ARG A 239 9.73 -0.96 -4.15
CA ARG A 239 11.18 -0.80 -4.03
C ARG A 239 11.62 0.13 -2.89
N SER A 240 10.78 1.11 -2.57
CA SER A 240 11.05 2.16 -1.59
C SER A 240 9.75 2.60 -0.93
N GLY A 241 9.70 2.64 0.39
CA GLY A 241 8.52 3.02 1.15
C GLY A 241 8.84 3.94 2.33
N ASP A 242 8.29 5.17 2.30
CA ASP A 242 8.17 6.01 3.49
C ASP A 242 7.15 5.37 4.44
N VAL A 243 7.66 4.83 5.54
CA VAL A 243 6.83 4.09 6.51
C VAL A 243 5.88 5.03 7.26
N GLY A 244 6.23 6.30 7.39
CA GLY A 244 5.39 7.30 8.04
C GLY A 244 4.14 7.66 7.24
N LEU A 245 4.25 7.84 5.93
CA LEU A 245 3.16 8.36 5.08
C LEU A 245 2.79 7.41 3.93
N GLY A 246 3.75 7.01 3.10
CA GLY A 246 3.49 6.26 1.87
C GLY A 246 3.03 4.83 2.11
N VAL A 247 3.70 4.08 3.01
CA VAL A 247 3.38 2.67 3.27
C VAL A 247 1.94 2.45 3.70
N PRO A 248 1.38 3.19 4.69
CA PRO A 248 -0.04 3.06 5.04
C PRO A 248 -1.00 3.36 3.89
N PHE A 249 -0.64 4.32 3.05
CA PHE A 249 -1.41 4.72 1.88
C PHE A 249 -1.44 3.59 0.83
N ASN A 250 -0.29 2.98 0.56
CA ASN A 250 -0.17 1.88 -0.40
C ASN A 250 -0.86 0.59 0.10
N ILE A 251 -0.83 0.30 1.42
CA ILE A 251 -1.61 -0.80 2.00
C ILE A 251 -3.10 -0.64 1.68
N ALA A 252 -3.66 0.54 1.92
CA ALA A 252 -5.06 0.82 1.64
C ALA A 252 -5.36 0.77 0.14
N SER A 253 -4.52 1.38 -0.71
CA SER A 253 -4.72 1.46 -2.16
C SER A 253 -4.81 0.08 -2.82
N TYR A 254 -3.84 -0.80 -2.57
CA TYR A 254 -3.85 -2.14 -3.16
C TYR A 254 -4.90 -3.06 -2.55
N SER A 255 -5.30 -2.81 -1.31
CA SER A 255 -6.46 -3.49 -0.72
C SER A 255 -7.76 -3.07 -1.41
N PHE A 256 -7.98 -1.78 -1.69
CA PHE A 256 -9.10 -1.30 -2.50
C PHE A 256 -9.08 -1.91 -3.90
N LEU A 257 -7.92 -1.95 -4.57
CA LEU A 257 -7.76 -2.55 -5.90
C LEU A 257 -8.17 -4.03 -5.88
N THR A 258 -7.76 -4.78 -4.86
CA THR A 258 -8.09 -6.20 -4.72
C THR A 258 -9.59 -6.40 -4.53
N HIS A 259 -10.24 -5.58 -3.69
CA HIS A 259 -11.69 -5.61 -3.50
C HIS A 259 -12.43 -5.26 -4.79
N LEU A 260 -11.97 -4.24 -5.51
CA LEU A 260 -12.59 -3.81 -6.76
C LEU A 260 -12.50 -4.90 -7.83
N LEU A 261 -11.32 -5.48 -8.04
CA LEU A 261 -11.13 -6.56 -9.03
C LEU A 261 -11.91 -7.82 -8.66
N ALA A 262 -11.96 -8.19 -7.38
CA ALA A 262 -12.77 -9.31 -6.92
C ALA A 262 -14.26 -9.07 -7.23
N LYS A 263 -14.79 -7.89 -6.90
CA LYS A 263 -16.19 -7.51 -7.21
C LYS A 263 -16.46 -7.51 -8.71
N HIS A 264 -15.59 -6.89 -9.51
CA HIS A 264 -15.76 -6.73 -10.95
C HIS A 264 -15.67 -8.06 -11.71
N CYS A 265 -14.87 -9.02 -11.19
CA CYS A 265 -14.65 -10.32 -11.83
C CYS A 265 -15.46 -11.47 -11.20
N GLY A 266 -16.36 -11.20 -10.25
CA GLY A 266 -17.17 -12.23 -9.60
C GLY A 266 -16.37 -13.19 -8.71
N LEU A 267 -15.32 -12.68 -8.05
CA LEU A 267 -14.46 -13.40 -7.13
C LEU A 267 -14.69 -12.92 -5.69
N VAL A 268 -14.10 -13.63 -4.72
CA VAL A 268 -14.11 -13.26 -3.29
C VAL A 268 -12.71 -12.80 -2.89
N THR A 269 -12.59 -11.77 -2.10
CA THR A 269 -11.28 -11.29 -1.61
C THR A 269 -10.70 -12.24 -0.56
N HIS A 270 -9.38 -12.42 -0.58
CA HIS A 270 -8.67 -13.25 0.40
C HIS A 270 -7.64 -12.44 1.19
N GLU A 271 -6.54 -12.04 0.57
CA GLU A 271 -5.45 -11.37 1.29
C GLU A 271 -4.69 -10.37 0.41
N PHE A 272 -4.04 -9.44 1.06
CA PHE A 272 -3.05 -8.55 0.48
C PHE A 272 -1.68 -8.85 1.10
N VAL A 273 -0.72 -9.20 0.25
CA VAL A 273 0.67 -9.48 0.62
C VAL A 273 1.54 -8.32 0.18
N TYR A 274 2.31 -7.75 1.08
CA TYR A 274 3.09 -6.55 0.82
C TYR A 274 4.58 -6.80 1.06
N TYR A 275 5.38 -6.61 0.03
CA TYR A 275 6.84 -6.70 0.07
C TYR A 275 7.48 -5.32 -0.12
N LEU A 276 8.37 -4.95 0.79
CA LEU A 276 9.13 -3.71 0.76
C LEU A 276 10.62 -4.00 0.53
N GLY A 277 11.23 -3.31 -0.43
CA GLY A 277 12.67 -3.25 -0.59
C GLY A 277 13.29 -2.39 0.50
N ASN A 278 13.47 -1.09 0.25
CA ASN A 278 13.93 -0.13 1.25
C ASN A 278 12.74 0.46 2.00
N ALA A 279 12.53 0.02 3.24
CA ALA A 279 11.55 0.61 4.15
C ALA A 279 12.26 1.63 5.04
N HIS A 280 11.82 2.90 5.02
CA HIS A 280 12.53 3.97 5.71
C HIS A 280 11.61 4.91 6.47
N ILE A 281 12.18 5.56 7.48
CA ILE A 281 11.57 6.61 8.31
C ILE A 281 12.48 7.84 8.19
N TYR A 282 11.90 9.00 7.87
CA TYR A 282 12.62 10.26 7.89
C TYR A 282 12.89 10.72 9.33
N ASP A 283 13.99 11.44 9.53
CA ASP A 283 14.43 11.89 10.86
C ASP A 283 13.38 12.74 11.58
N ASP A 284 12.68 13.61 10.86
CA ASP A 284 11.60 14.45 11.40
C ASP A 284 10.27 13.70 11.65
N HIS A 285 10.16 12.42 11.27
CA HIS A 285 9.01 11.56 11.57
C HIS A 285 9.20 10.71 12.83
N VAL A 286 10.43 10.59 13.35
CA VAL A 286 10.79 9.64 14.42
C VAL A 286 9.94 9.81 15.67
N ASP A 287 9.87 11.00 16.24
CA ASP A 287 9.15 11.24 17.52
C ASP A 287 7.64 11.06 17.35
N THR A 288 7.15 11.43 16.18
CA THR A 288 5.75 11.27 15.80
C THR A 288 5.37 9.78 15.70
N LEU A 289 6.24 8.96 15.11
CA LEU A 289 6.04 7.52 15.00
C LEU A 289 6.22 6.79 16.35
N LYS A 290 7.11 7.25 17.22
CA LYS A 290 7.16 6.76 18.60
C LYS A 290 5.83 6.97 19.33
N THR A 291 5.17 8.12 19.13
CA THR A 291 3.83 8.37 19.67
C THR A 291 2.80 7.38 19.09
N GLN A 292 2.87 7.07 17.80
CA GLN A 292 1.98 6.08 17.17
C GLN A 292 2.19 4.67 17.75
N LEU A 293 3.42 4.26 18.07
CA LEU A 293 3.73 2.97 18.69
C LEU A 293 3.06 2.76 20.05
N MET A 294 2.72 3.83 20.77
CA MET A 294 2.02 3.76 22.06
C MET A 294 0.51 3.49 21.92
N ARG A 295 -0.04 3.51 20.70
CA ARG A 295 -1.47 3.34 20.43
C ARG A 295 -1.78 1.87 20.13
N ARG A 296 -2.91 1.39 20.66
CA ARG A 296 -3.39 0.03 20.37
C ARG A 296 -4.28 0.05 19.12
N PRO A 297 -4.08 -0.87 18.18
CA PRO A 297 -4.98 -1.00 17.04
C PRO A 297 -6.44 -1.20 17.44
N LEU A 298 -7.34 -0.53 16.69
CA LEU A 298 -8.78 -0.75 16.74
C LEU A 298 -9.17 -1.71 15.60
N ALA A 299 -10.39 -2.24 15.62
CA ALA A 299 -10.87 -3.12 14.57
C ALA A 299 -10.75 -2.44 13.18
N PHE A 300 -10.24 -3.18 12.19
CA PHE A 300 -10.24 -2.68 10.81
C PHE A 300 -11.66 -2.46 10.31
N PRO A 301 -11.87 -1.42 9.50
CA PRO A 301 -13.13 -1.18 8.81
C PRO A 301 -13.41 -2.24 7.75
N ARG A 302 -14.61 -2.16 7.17
CA ARG A 302 -15.01 -2.95 6.01
C ARG A 302 -15.27 -2.05 4.83
N VAL A 303 -15.02 -2.55 3.63
CA VAL A 303 -15.42 -1.88 2.39
C VAL A 303 -16.56 -2.65 1.72
N GLU A 304 -17.52 -1.89 1.24
CA GLU A 304 -18.60 -2.37 0.36
C GLU A 304 -18.53 -1.62 -0.96
N ILE A 305 -18.64 -2.35 -2.06
CA ILE A 305 -18.79 -1.79 -3.41
C ILE A 305 -20.24 -2.04 -3.82
N SER A 306 -21.03 -0.95 -3.87
CA SER A 306 -22.49 -1.00 -3.93
C SER A 306 -23.04 -1.47 -5.27
N VAL A 307 -22.26 -1.30 -6.35
CA VAL A 307 -22.68 -1.61 -7.73
C VAL A 307 -21.69 -2.53 -8.41
N LEU A 308 -22.15 -3.17 -9.48
CA LEU A 308 -21.31 -3.83 -10.47
C LEU A 308 -21.40 -3.00 -11.75
N ARG A 309 -20.26 -2.48 -12.22
CA ARG A 309 -20.14 -1.75 -13.47
C ARG A 309 -19.73 -2.69 -14.60
N ASP A 310 -20.11 -2.38 -15.83
CA ASP A 310 -19.72 -3.15 -17.01
C ASP A 310 -18.24 -2.94 -17.36
N ASP A 311 -17.77 -1.69 -17.23
CA ASP A 311 -16.37 -1.31 -17.43
C ASP A 311 -15.69 -0.96 -16.09
N ILE A 312 -14.40 -1.30 -15.98
CA ILE A 312 -13.59 -0.97 -14.80
C ILE A 312 -13.36 0.53 -14.67
N ASP A 313 -13.40 1.26 -15.77
CA ASP A 313 -13.21 2.71 -15.82
C ASP A 313 -14.43 3.50 -15.33
N ASP A 314 -15.62 2.87 -15.27
CA ASP A 314 -16.88 3.49 -14.85
C ASP A 314 -17.06 3.57 -13.33
N TYR A 315 -16.17 2.89 -12.56
CA TYR A 315 -16.27 3.00 -11.11
C TYR A 315 -15.87 4.38 -10.63
N THR A 316 -16.70 4.90 -9.73
CA THR A 316 -16.50 6.21 -9.11
C THR A 316 -16.31 6.07 -7.60
N PHE A 317 -15.86 7.16 -6.96
CA PHE A 317 -15.68 7.19 -5.50
C PHE A 317 -16.98 6.84 -4.75
N GLU A 318 -18.13 7.25 -5.28
CA GLU A 318 -19.46 7.06 -4.70
C GLU A 318 -19.92 5.60 -4.67
N ASP A 319 -19.33 4.75 -5.48
CA ASP A 319 -19.60 3.30 -5.51
C ASP A 319 -19.03 2.57 -4.28
N PHE A 320 -18.12 3.21 -3.53
CA PHE A 320 -17.44 2.63 -2.38
C PHE A 320 -17.95 3.20 -1.07
N ARG A 321 -18.15 2.31 -0.11
CA ARG A 321 -18.48 2.66 1.28
C ARG A 321 -17.50 2.02 2.23
N VAL A 322 -16.86 2.81 3.07
CA VAL A 322 -16.02 2.31 4.18
C VAL A 322 -16.86 2.36 5.45
N LEU A 323 -17.13 1.21 6.02
CA LEU A 323 -18.01 1.02 7.16
C LEU A 323 -17.20 0.83 8.45
N ASN A 324 -17.68 1.45 9.52
CA ASN A 324 -17.13 1.29 10.89
C ASN A 324 -15.65 1.71 11.02
N TYR A 325 -15.18 2.67 10.21
CA TYR A 325 -13.83 3.20 10.38
C TYR A 325 -13.75 4.06 11.63
N GLN A 326 -12.97 3.59 12.57
CA GLN A 326 -12.58 4.29 13.79
C GLN A 326 -11.05 4.35 13.85
N SER A 327 -10.54 5.46 14.30
CA SER A 327 -9.09 5.66 14.43
C SER A 327 -8.77 6.64 15.55
N TYR A 328 -7.53 6.61 15.99
CA TYR A 328 -6.97 7.71 16.76
C TYR A 328 -6.86 8.96 15.91
N GLU A 329 -6.58 10.09 16.58
CA GLU A 329 -6.36 11.38 15.95
C GLU A 329 -5.28 11.32 14.86
N PRO A 330 -5.38 12.20 13.82
CA PRO A 330 -4.37 12.28 12.79
C PRO A 330 -3.00 12.65 13.37
N ILE A 331 -1.97 12.09 12.78
CA ILE A 331 -0.59 12.41 13.12
C ILE A 331 0.01 13.19 11.94
N LYS A 332 0.37 14.45 12.19
CA LYS A 332 0.94 15.32 11.15
C LYS A 332 2.41 14.95 10.93
N MET A 333 2.77 14.68 9.70
CA MET A 333 4.15 14.48 9.24
C MET A 333 4.33 15.24 7.94
N LYS A 334 5.54 15.77 7.70
CA LYS A 334 5.84 16.50 6.47
C LYS A 334 6.14 15.49 5.35
N MET A 335 5.47 15.65 4.22
CA MET A 335 5.81 14.87 3.03
C MET A 335 7.17 15.37 2.49
N ARG A 336 8.09 14.45 2.20
CA ARG A 336 9.38 14.74 1.58
C ARG A 336 9.28 14.49 0.07
N LYS A 337 9.94 15.36 -0.70
CA LYS A 337 9.91 15.35 -2.18
C LYS A 337 10.94 14.40 -2.77
#